data_6cc69692f02f0323736f009b6b054b91
#
_entry.id   6cc69692f02f0323736f009b6b054b91
#
_cell.length_a   1.000
_cell.length_b   1.000
_cell.length_c   1.000
_cell.angle_alpha   90.00
_cell.angle_beta   90.00
_cell.angle_gamma   90.00
#
_symmetry.space_group_name_H-M   'P 1'
#
loop_
_entity.id
_entity.type
_entity.pdbx_description
1 polymer ?
#
loop_
_entity_poly.entity_id
_entity_poly.type
_entity_poly.pdbx_seq_one_letter_code
_entity_poly.pdbx_strand_id
1 'polypeptide(L)'
;MKLVDRFLQYVKFDTQSDELTNLTPSTPGQMVFAQELKKELEGMGLSDISLDENGYLMATLPSNTDKKVPTIGFIAHLDTATDMSGHGVNPQVVKYEGGKVVLNEEKGIVLDPEQFPEMADFVGQDLVVTDGNTLLGADDKAGIAEIISAIEYFQAHPEIKHGDIRIAFNPDEEIGMGAHHFDVEKFGAEWAYTMDGGYPGELEFENFNAASAKITFTGLNVHPGMAKHKMLNSIRVANQFAVMIPRWETPEHTEGYEGFYHLIGFEGTVEKTVLTYIVRDHDRARFESRKRELEHLCHKVNTEFPNCASIEIKDQYYNMREKIEPVMHIIEVAEKAMKNADVTPIVQPIRGGTDGAQLSFKGLPCPNIFAGGMNMHGRYEYVSVQAMEKAMRTIVEICKIVESEA
;
A
#
# COMPACT_ATOMS: atom_id res chain seq x y z
N MET A 1 18.89 -16.68 -10.37
CA MET A 1 19.22 -16.49 -8.91
C MET A 1 18.13 -17.13 -8.08
N LYS A 2 18.35 -17.57 -6.81
CA LYS A 2 17.21 -17.98 -5.98
C LYS A 2 16.41 -16.74 -5.55
N LEU A 3 15.09 -16.89 -5.44
CA LEU A 3 14.19 -15.80 -5.05
C LEU A 3 14.62 -15.14 -3.72
N VAL A 4 14.90 -15.94 -2.69
CA VAL A 4 15.34 -15.42 -1.38
C VAL A 4 16.67 -14.67 -1.48
N ASP A 5 17.62 -15.13 -2.29
CA ASP A 5 18.93 -14.46 -2.44
C ASP A 5 18.74 -13.09 -3.12
N ARG A 6 17.79 -12.98 -4.07
CA ARG A 6 17.41 -11.74 -4.73
C ARG A 6 16.79 -10.78 -3.71
N PHE A 7 15.82 -11.23 -2.95
CA PHE A 7 15.18 -10.44 -1.90
C PHE A 7 16.19 -9.92 -0.87
N LEU A 8 17.11 -10.78 -0.37
CA LEU A 8 18.15 -10.39 0.58
C LEU A 8 19.14 -9.35 0.03
N GLN A 9 19.26 -9.21 -1.29
CA GLN A 9 20.02 -8.13 -1.92
C GLN A 9 19.20 -6.84 -1.97
N TYR A 10 17.92 -6.93 -2.33
CA TYR A 10 17.05 -5.78 -2.53
C TYR A 10 16.77 -5.02 -1.23
N VAL A 11 16.54 -5.71 -0.13
CA VAL A 11 16.28 -5.06 1.18
C VAL A 11 17.45 -4.23 1.71
N LYS A 12 18.65 -4.37 1.14
CA LYS A 12 19.83 -3.58 1.53
C LYS A 12 19.85 -2.17 0.93
N PHE A 13 19.03 -1.92 -0.10
CA PHE A 13 18.88 -0.58 -0.64
C PHE A 13 18.03 0.26 0.31
N ASP A 14 18.55 1.41 0.69
CA ASP A 14 17.80 2.41 1.46
C ASP A 14 16.92 3.21 0.50
N THR A 15 15.62 2.93 0.54
CA THR A 15 14.63 3.50 -0.38
C THR A 15 13.47 4.15 0.36
N GLN A 16 13.64 4.48 1.65
CA GLN A 16 12.61 5.13 2.43
C GLN A 16 12.12 6.39 1.73
N SER A 17 10.80 6.54 1.59
CA SER A 17 10.17 7.73 1.03
C SER A 17 10.18 8.91 2.01
N ASP A 18 9.91 10.13 1.53
CA ASP A 18 9.88 11.35 2.33
C ASP A 18 8.68 12.21 1.94
N GLU A 19 7.69 12.29 2.84
CA GLU A 19 6.46 13.08 2.67
C GLU A 19 6.70 14.59 2.60
N LEU A 20 7.85 15.08 3.06
CA LEU A 20 8.16 16.50 3.15
C LEU A 20 8.71 17.08 1.86
N THR A 21 9.07 16.23 0.90
CA THR A 21 9.56 16.66 -0.41
C THR A 21 8.40 16.82 -1.40
N ASN A 22 8.60 17.67 -2.40
CA ASN A 22 7.70 17.77 -3.55
C ASN A 22 8.34 17.15 -4.81
N LEU A 23 9.26 16.22 -4.60
CA LEU A 23 9.99 15.52 -5.67
C LEU A 23 9.38 14.13 -5.91
N THR A 24 9.59 13.60 -7.10
CA THR A 24 9.31 12.21 -7.45
C THR A 24 10.53 11.67 -8.24
N PRO A 25 11.23 10.62 -7.77
CA PRO A 25 11.01 9.99 -6.47
C PRO A 25 11.35 10.93 -5.31
N SER A 26 10.68 10.75 -4.18
CA SER A 26 10.85 11.61 -2.99
C SER A 26 12.25 11.52 -2.38
N THR A 27 12.94 10.40 -2.60
CA THR A 27 14.31 10.18 -2.14
C THR A 27 15.21 9.61 -3.25
N PRO A 28 16.51 9.97 -3.26
CA PRO A 28 17.43 9.49 -4.28
C PRO A 28 17.67 7.97 -4.24
N GLY A 29 17.49 7.33 -3.09
CA GLY A 29 17.70 5.89 -2.92
C GLY A 29 16.82 5.05 -3.82
N GLN A 30 15.59 5.48 -4.05
CA GLN A 30 14.65 4.82 -4.95
C GLN A 30 15.17 4.80 -6.40
N MET A 31 15.70 5.93 -6.89
CA MET A 31 16.30 6.00 -8.23
C MET A 31 17.54 5.10 -8.35
N VAL A 32 18.38 5.03 -7.30
CA VAL A 32 19.55 4.13 -7.27
C VAL A 32 19.10 2.68 -7.37
N PHE A 33 18.07 2.29 -6.63
CA PHE A 33 17.54 0.93 -6.67
C PHE A 33 16.90 0.62 -8.04
N ALA A 34 16.10 1.53 -8.58
CA ALA A 34 15.52 1.39 -9.92
C ALA A 34 16.60 1.20 -11.02
N GLN A 35 17.74 1.89 -10.91
CA GLN A 35 18.85 1.73 -11.84
C GLN A 35 19.52 0.35 -11.73
N GLU A 36 19.63 -0.21 -10.53
CA GLU A 36 20.15 -1.58 -10.36
C GLU A 36 19.17 -2.62 -10.91
N LEU A 37 17.88 -2.47 -10.64
CA LEU A 37 16.84 -3.32 -11.24
C LEU A 37 16.84 -3.23 -12.76
N LYS A 38 17.00 -2.04 -13.33
CA LYS A 38 17.12 -1.86 -14.78
C LYS A 38 18.27 -2.67 -15.36
N LYS A 39 19.45 -2.63 -14.74
CA LYS A 39 20.61 -3.45 -15.18
C LYS A 39 20.33 -4.94 -15.10
N GLU A 40 19.62 -5.39 -14.06
CA GLU A 40 19.21 -6.80 -13.93
C GLU A 40 18.28 -7.19 -15.08
N LEU A 41 17.25 -6.39 -15.37
CA LEU A 41 16.30 -6.64 -16.46
C LEU A 41 17.00 -6.61 -17.84
N GLU A 42 17.94 -5.70 -18.06
CA GLU A 42 18.80 -5.66 -19.27
C GLU A 42 19.62 -6.95 -19.39
N GLY A 43 20.20 -7.40 -18.28
CA GLY A 43 20.96 -8.66 -18.22
C GLY A 43 20.12 -9.91 -18.49
N MET A 44 18.84 -9.86 -18.15
CA MET A 44 17.86 -10.91 -18.47
C MET A 44 17.35 -10.83 -19.93
N GLY A 45 17.65 -9.75 -20.65
CA GLY A 45 17.24 -9.58 -22.05
C GLY A 45 15.76 -9.27 -22.26
N LEU A 46 15.10 -8.61 -21.30
CA LEU A 46 13.75 -8.10 -21.49
C LEU A 46 13.71 -7.01 -22.56
N SER A 47 12.55 -6.79 -23.16
CA SER A 47 12.31 -5.73 -24.14
C SER A 47 11.64 -4.50 -23.50
N ASP A 48 11.62 -3.39 -24.25
CA ASP A 48 10.96 -2.12 -23.89
C ASP A 48 11.32 -1.61 -22.49
N ILE A 49 12.56 -1.86 -22.06
CA ILE A 49 13.03 -1.42 -20.73
C ILE A 49 13.15 0.09 -20.74
N SER A 50 12.44 0.74 -19.85
CA SER A 50 12.47 2.20 -19.68
C SER A 50 12.47 2.58 -18.22
N LEU A 51 13.37 3.45 -17.83
CA LEU A 51 13.39 4.13 -16.53
C LEU A 51 13.31 5.62 -16.81
N ASP A 52 12.26 6.27 -16.32
CA ASP A 52 12.07 7.69 -16.51
C ASP A 52 12.71 8.54 -15.40
N GLU A 53 12.60 9.83 -15.53
CA GLU A 53 13.15 10.82 -14.58
C GLU A 53 12.44 10.81 -13.21
N ASN A 54 11.22 10.30 -13.17
CA ASN A 54 10.45 10.16 -11.93
C ASN A 54 10.67 8.81 -11.23
N GLY A 55 11.50 7.92 -11.79
CA GLY A 55 11.84 6.64 -11.17
C GLY A 55 10.93 5.46 -11.55
N TYR A 56 10.01 5.62 -12.50
CA TYR A 56 9.18 4.52 -12.98
C TYR A 56 9.99 3.62 -13.92
N LEU A 57 10.22 2.40 -13.49
CA LEU A 57 10.90 1.37 -14.28
C LEU A 57 9.86 0.43 -14.89
N MET A 58 9.84 0.31 -16.22
CA MET A 58 8.95 -0.58 -16.95
C MET A 58 9.72 -1.48 -17.89
N ALA A 59 9.24 -2.72 -18.10
CA ALA A 59 9.81 -3.66 -19.06
C ALA A 59 8.76 -4.65 -19.56
N THR A 60 9.12 -5.41 -20.62
CA THR A 60 8.28 -6.44 -21.23
C THR A 60 9.02 -7.76 -21.30
N LEU A 61 8.41 -8.86 -20.85
CA LEU A 61 8.74 -10.19 -21.34
C LEU A 61 7.86 -10.48 -22.56
N PRO A 62 8.44 -10.56 -23.78
CA PRO A 62 7.67 -10.79 -25.00
C PRO A 62 6.97 -12.16 -24.99
N SER A 63 5.79 -12.21 -25.60
CA SER A 63 5.03 -13.44 -25.81
C SER A 63 5.87 -14.55 -26.46
N ASN A 64 5.63 -15.78 -26.03
CA ASN A 64 6.24 -16.98 -26.62
C ASN A 64 5.19 -17.92 -27.27
N THR A 65 3.97 -17.41 -27.54
CA THR A 65 2.87 -18.13 -28.21
C THR A 65 2.41 -17.38 -29.46
N ASP A 66 1.85 -18.13 -30.41
CA ASP A 66 1.24 -17.56 -31.64
C ASP A 66 -0.22 -17.13 -31.43
N LYS A 67 -0.79 -17.39 -30.27
CA LYS A 67 -2.15 -16.96 -29.92
C LYS A 67 -2.21 -15.44 -29.67
N LYS A 68 -3.37 -14.86 -29.88
CA LYS A 68 -3.66 -13.50 -29.47
C LYS A 68 -4.09 -13.49 -28.00
N VAL A 69 -3.12 -13.35 -27.12
CA VAL A 69 -3.30 -13.32 -25.66
C VAL A 69 -3.35 -11.86 -25.18
N PRO A 70 -4.25 -11.50 -24.25
CA PRO A 70 -4.23 -10.18 -23.60
C PRO A 70 -2.87 -9.89 -22.97
N THR A 71 -2.39 -8.66 -23.11
CA THR A 71 -1.21 -8.19 -22.37
C THR A 71 -1.59 -7.92 -20.92
N ILE A 72 -0.93 -8.57 -19.99
CA ILE A 72 -1.17 -8.38 -18.54
C ILE A 72 0.05 -7.83 -17.84
N GLY A 73 -0.17 -7.18 -16.70
CA GLY A 73 0.89 -6.53 -15.95
C GLY A 73 1.04 -7.00 -14.51
N PHE A 74 2.27 -6.87 -13.98
CA PHE A 74 2.57 -7.02 -12.55
C PHE A 74 3.36 -5.80 -12.09
N ILE A 75 2.99 -5.27 -10.93
CA ILE A 75 3.50 -4.00 -10.41
C ILE A 75 3.89 -4.20 -8.95
N ALA A 76 4.98 -3.58 -8.53
CA ALA A 76 5.44 -3.52 -7.14
C ALA A 76 6.09 -2.16 -6.88
N HIS A 77 6.17 -1.72 -5.62
CA HIS A 77 6.78 -0.42 -5.35
C HIS A 77 8.23 -0.51 -4.86
N LEU A 78 8.99 0.56 -5.11
CA LEU A 78 10.43 0.64 -4.84
C LEU A 78 10.73 1.10 -3.42
N ASP A 79 9.89 1.97 -2.89
CA ASP A 79 10.10 2.64 -1.62
C ASP A 79 9.75 1.78 -0.42
N THR A 80 10.09 2.28 0.75
CA THR A 80 9.68 1.71 2.03
C THR A 80 9.06 2.80 2.90
N ALA A 81 8.22 2.38 3.84
CA ALA A 81 7.44 3.23 4.72
C ALA A 81 8.29 4.25 5.51
N THR A 82 7.65 5.37 5.82
CA THR A 82 8.27 6.47 6.60
C THR A 82 8.29 6.20 8.10
N ASP A 83 7.51 5.22 8.59
CA ASP A 83 7.31 4.93 10.01
C ASP A 83 8.57 4.45 10.73
N MET A 84 9.43 3.71 10.03
CA MET A 84 10.68 3.19 10.55
C MET A 84 11.78 3.20 9.52
N SER A 85 13.02 3.47 9.97
CA SER A 85 14.20 3.52 9.09
C SER A 85 14.40 2.22 8.31
N GLY A 86 14.60 2.35 6.99
CA GLY A 86 15.10 1.31 6.08
C GLY A 86 16.61 1.38 5.83
N HIS A 87 17.34 2.23 6.59
CA HIS A 87 18.79 2.38 6.41
C HIS A 87 19.59 1.30 7.12
N GLY A 88 20.40 0.57 6.39
CA GLY A 88 21.29 -0.44 6.94
C GLY A 88 20.57 -1.71 7.39
N VAL A 89 19.53 -2.12 6.69
CA VAL A 89 18.80 -3.36 6.93
C VAL A 89 19.76 -4.55 6.99
N ASN A 90 19.68 -5.31 8.08
CA ASN A 90 20.46 -6.53 8.32
C ASN A 90 19.55 -7.75 8.36
N PRO A 91 19.17 -8.31 7.20
CA PRO A 91 18.21 -9.41 7.14
C PRO A 91 18.83 -10.71 7.63
N GLN A 92 18.02 -11.51 8.34
CA GLN A 92 18.39 -12.82 8.84
C GLN A 92 17.38 -13.86 8.37
N VAL A 93 17.85 -15.02 7.94
CA VAL A 93 16.99 -16.17 7.62
C VAL A 93 16.94 -17.10 8.80
N VAL A 94 15.76 -17.34 9.33
CA VAL A 94 15.52 -18.14 10.53
C VAL A 94 14.57 -19.30 10.20
N LYS A 95 14.97 -20.53 10.48
CA LYS A 95 14.05 -21.66 10.44
C LYS A 95 13.09 -21.53 11.63
N TYR A 96 11.80 -21.27 11.32
CA TYR A 96 10.80 -21.07 12.35
C TYR A 96 10.14 -22.38 12.75
N GLU A 97 10.42 -22.83 13.95
CA GLU A 97 9.84 -24.07 14.51
C GLU A 97 8.78 -23.79 15.60
N GLY A 98 8.31 -22.55 15.66
CA GLY A 98 7.39 -22.06 16.69
C GLY A 98 8.10 -21.34 17.84
N GLY A 99 7.31 -20.60 18.62
CA GLY A 99 7.82 -19.80 19.75
C GLY A 99 8.44 -18.47 19.36
N LYS A 100 9.19 -17.88 20.26
CA LYS A 100 9.78 -16.55 20.11
C LYS A 100 11.01 -16.56 19.22
N VAL A 101 11.12 -15.56 18.35
CA VAL A 101 12.32 -15.31 17.55
C VAL A 101 13.04 -14.08 18.10
N VAL A 102 14.26 -14.25 18.59
CA VAL A 102 15.07 -13.15 19.11
C VAL A 102 15.70 -12.41 17.93
N LEU A 103 15.28 -11.16 17.71
CA LEU A 103 15.82 -10.30 16.66
C LEU A 103 17.10 -9.61 17.14
N ASN A 104 17.13 -9.19 18.42
CA ASN A 104 18.25 -8.49 19.02
C ASN A 104 18.33 -8.78 20.50
N GLU A 105 19.36 -9.54 20.91
CA GLU A 105 19.57 -9.92 22.33
C GLU A 105 19.92 -8.71 23.19
N GLU A 106 20.79 -7.81 22.70
CA GLU A 106 21.28 -6.67 23.49
C GLU A 106 20.15 -5.68 23.81
N LYS A 107 19.20 -5.51 22.86
CA LYS A 107 18.07 -4.60 23.00
C LYS A 107 16.81 -5.29 23.51
N GLY A 108 16.84 -6.61 23.70
CA GLY A 108 15.68 -7.39 24.10
C GLY A 108 14.53 -7.36 23.11
N ILE A 109 14.82 -7.21 21.79
CA ILE A 109 13.80 -7.17 20.75
C ILE A 109 13.49 -8.59 20.32
N VAL A 110 12.22 -8.99 20.50
CA VAL A 110 11.75 -10.36 20.26
C VAL A 110 10.47 -10.31 19.46
N LEU A 111 10.43 -11.03 18.36
CA LEU A 111 9.20 -11.31 17.61
C LEU A 111 8.47 -12.44 18.35
N ASP A 112 7.33 -12.12 18.94
CA ASP A 112 6.64 -12.96 19.91
C ASP A 112 5.26 -13.39 19.40
N PRO A 113 4.97 -14.70 19.25
CA PRO A 113 3.67 -15.17 18.80
C PRO A 113 2.53 -14.90 19.80
N GLU A 114 2.80 -14.52 21.05
CA GLU A 114 1.77 -14.01 21.96
C GLU A 114 1.28 -12.62 21.53
N GLN A 115 2.14 -11.84 20.88
CA GLN A 115 1.81 -10.53 20.33
C GLN A 115 1.35 -10.62 18.85
N PHE A 116 1.92 -11.57 18.10
CA PHE A 116 1.68 -11.78 16.68
C PHE A 116 1.22 -13.23 16.44
N PRO A 117 -0.04 -13.56 16.74
CA PRO A 117 -0.55 -14.93 16.73
C PRO A 117 -0.55 -15.59 15.35
N GLU A 118 -0.59 -14.79 14.27
CA GLU A 118 -0.50 -15.25 12.87
C GLU A 118 0.82 -15.96 12.56
N MET A 119 1.87 -15.79 13.36
CA MET A 119 3.11 -16.54 13.24
C MET A 119 2.91 -18.05 13.31
N ALA A 120 1.83 -18.51 13.96
CA ALA A 120 1.52 -19.92 14.05
C ALA A 120 1.35 -20.62 12.69
N ASP A 121 0.91 -19.87 11.67
CA ASP A 121 0.68 -20.38 10.32
C ASP A 121 1.98 -20.60 9.52
N PHE A 122 3.09 -20.06 10.03
CA PHE A 122 4.41 -20.15 9.40
C PHE A 122 5.34 -21.18 10.07
N VAL A 123 4.85 -21.96 11.04
CA VAL A 123 5.66 -23.02 11.69
C VAL A 123 6.15 -24.04 10.65
N GLY A 124 7.44 -24.32 10.67
CA GLY A 124 8.11 -25.20 9.71
C GLY A 124 8.64 -24.47 8.47
N GLN A 125 8.43 -23.18 8.36
CA GLN A 125 8.91 -22.35 7.23
C GLN A 125 10.21 -21.60 7.58
N ASP A 126 10.85 -21.04 6.56
CA ASP A 126 12.01 -20.17 6.71
C ASP A 126 11.55 -18.72 6.67
N LEU A 127 11.75 -17.99 7.77
CA LEU A 127 11.39 -16.57 7.86
C LEU A 127 12.62 -15.72 7.60
N VAL A 128 12.45 -14.67 6.77
CA VAL A 128 13.39 -13.57 6.71
C VAL A 128 12.90 -12.50 7.68
N VAL A 129 13.76 -12.10 8.60
CA VAL A 129 13.48 -11.10 9.65
C VAL A 129 14.57 -10.03 9.63
N THR A 130 14.29 -8.86 10.21
CA THR A 130 15.31 -7.83 10.49
C THR A 130 15.99 -8.09 11.84
N ASP A 131 17.06 -7.35 12.12
CA ASP A 131 17.72 -7.35 13.45
C ASP A 131 16.99 -6.45 14.48
N GLY A 132 15.80 -5.97 14.17
CA GLY A 132 14.98 -5.11 15.01
C GLY A 132 15.44 -3.65 15.12
N ASN A 133 16.51 -3.25 14.42
CA ASN A 133 16.95 -1.86 14.37
C ASN A 133 16.27 -1.06 13.26
N THR A 134 15.78 -1.75 12.22
CA THR A 134 15.13 -1.20 11.03
C THR A 134 13.85 -1.98 10.75
N LEU A 135 13.02 -1.49 9.82
CA LEU A 135 12.09 -2.36 9.11
C LEU A 135 12.87 -3.37 8.25
N LEU A 136 12.19 -4.36 7.66
CA LEU A 136 12.80 -5.32 6.73
C LEU A 136 12.74 -4.80 5.27
N GLY A 137 11.62 -4.21 4.89
CA GLY A 137 11.33 -3.79 3.51
C GLY A 137 10.80 -4.95 2.66
N ALA A 138 10.11 -5.92 3.28
CA ALA A 138 9.35 -6.92 2.54
C ALA A 138 8.22 -6.26 1.74
N ASP A 139 7.65 -5.25 2.29
CA ASP A 139 6.78 -4.26 1.68
C ASP A 139 7.65 -3.18 0.99
N ASP A 140 7.79 -3.16 -0.37
CA ASP A 140 7.29 -4.19 -1.30
C ASP A 140 8.42 -4.83 -2.13
N LYS A 141 9.63 -4.93 -1.56
CA LYS A 141 10.75 -5.60 -2.23
C LYS A 141 10.56 -7.11 -2.37
N ALA A 142 9.60 -7.71 -1.62
CA ALA A 142 9.17 -9.08 -1.84
C ALA A 142 8.47 -9.20 -3.20
N GLY A 143 7.48 -8.36 -3.46
CA GLY A 143 6.79 -8.31 -4.74
C GLY A 143 7.73 -8.08 -5.93
N ILE A 144 8.70 -7.17 -5.79
CA ILE A 144 9.74 -6.98 -6.82
C ILE A 144 10.52 -8.28 -7.08
N ALA A 145 10.96 -8.95 -6.01
CA ALA A 145 11.73 -10.19 -6.13
C ALA A 145 10.90 -11.33 -6.75
N GLU A 146 9.63 -11.40 -6.43
CA GLU A 146 8.67 -12.37 -6.95
C GLU A 146 8.41 -12.18 -8.44
N ILE A 147 8.13 -10.95 -8.86
CA ILE A 147 7.93 -10.59 -10.27
C ILE A 147 9.16 -10.97 -11.10
N ILE A 148 10.35 -10.53 -10.69
CA ILE A 148 11.58 -10.80 -11.44
C ILE A 148 11.90 -12.30 -11.44
N SER A 149 11.63 -13.02 -10.34
CA SER A 149 11.85 -14.47 -10.27
C SER A 149 10.83 -15.24 -11.13
N ALA A 150 9.60 -14.76 -11.26
CA ALA A 150 8.62 -15.34 -12.20
C ALA A 150 9.07 -15.16 -13.67
N ILE A 151 9.62 -14.00 -14.01
CA ILE A 151 10.20 -13.76 -15.35
C ILE A 151 11.38 -14.71 -15.62
N GLU A 152 12.31 -14.85 -14.67
CA GLU A 152 13.44 -15.79 -14.77
C GLU A 152 12.95 -17.25 -14.93
N TYR A 153 11.86 -17.59 -14.23
CA TYR A 153 11.24 -18.91 -14.35
C TYR A 153 10.68 -19.17 -15.76
N PHE A 154 9.97 -18.21 -16.36
CA PHE A 154 9.50 -18.34 -17.74
C PHE A 154 10.64 -18.51 -18.75
N GLN A 155 11.73 -17.76 -18.58
CA GLN A 155 12.91 -17.85 -19.44
C GLN A 155 13.59 -19.22 -19.32
N ALA A 156 13.59 -19.81 -18.13
CA ALA A 156 14.12 -21.16 -17.89
C ALA A 156 13.19 -22.27 -18.40
N HIS A 157 11.90 -21.99 -18.60
CA HIS A 157 10.85 -22.92 -19.00
C HIS A 157 10.10 -22.47 -20.27
N PRO A 158 10.75 -22.39 -21.43
CA PRO A 158 10.15 -21.87 -22.67
C PRO A 158 8.98 -22.71 -23.20
N GLU A 159 8.80 -23.91 -22.68
CA GLU A 159 7.63 -24.76 -22.92
C GLU A 159 6.35 -24.19 -22.30
N ILE A 160 6.45 -23.38 -21.25
CA ILE A 160 5.32 -22.69 -20.64
C ILE A 160 4.96 -21.49 -21.52
N LYS A 161 3.74 -21.52 -22.08
CA LYS A 161 3.27 -20.48 -23.00
C LYS A 161 2.62 -19.34 -22.23
N HIS A 162 2.87 -18.11 -22.71
CA HIS A 162 2.33 -16.87 -22.16
C HIS A 162 2.22 -15.79 -23.24
N GLY A 163 1.33 -14.82 -23.04
CA GLY A 163 1.27 -13.58 -23.82
C GLY A 163 2.39 -12.59 -23.42
N ASP A 164 2.30 -11.37 -23.89
CA ASP A 164 3.18 -10.29 -23.41
C ASP A 164 2.91 -10.04 -21.92
N ILE A 165 3.99 -10.05 -21.11
CA ILE A 165 3.93 -9.72 -19.68
C ILE A 165 4.62 -8.39 -19.46
N ARG A 166 3.85 -7.41 -18.99
CA ARG A 166 4.38 -6.11 -18.58
C ARG A 166 4.76 -6.13 -17.11
N ILE A 167 5.88 -5.53 -16.77
CA ILE A 167 6.26 -5.31 -15.37
C ILE A 167 6.56 -3.84 -15.15
N ALA A 168 6.22 -3.35 -13.96
CA ALA A 168 6.56 -2.00 -13.54
C ALA A 168 6.97 -1.94 -12.07
N PHE A 169 7.91 -1.06 -11.76
CA PHE A 169 8.31 -0.75 -10.39
C PHE A 169 8.17 0.74 -10.17
N ASN A 170 7.32 1.10 -9.18
CA ASN A 170 6.88 2.46 -8.91
C ASN A 170 7.61 3.08 -7.72
N PRO A 171 7.94 4.37 -7.73
CA PRO A 171 8.37 5.09 -6.54
C PRO A 171 7.19 5.56 -5.69
N ASP A 172 7.45 5.90 -4.42
CA ASP A 172 6.60 6.74 -3.56
C ASP A 172 5.16 6.21 -3.32
N GLU A 173 4.94 4.89 -3.32
CA GLU A 173 3.66 4.28 -2.96
C GLU A 173 3.28 4.64 -1.53
N GLU A 174 4.20 4.49 -0.59
CA GLU A 174 4.05 4.62 0.85
C GLU A 174 3.63 6.04 1.32
N ILE A 175 3.79 7.01 0.43
CA ILE A 175 3.29 8.39 0.62
C ILE A 175 2.11 8.72 -0.32
N GLY A 176 1.51 7.69 -0.95
CA GLY A 176 0.34 7.80 -1.81
C GLY A 176 0.58 8.49 -3.15
N MET A 177 1.83 8.55 -3.62
CA MET A 177 2.23 9.22 -4.85
C MET A 177 2.58 8.26 -5.98
N GLY A 178 2.62 6.95 -5.73
CA GLY A 178 3.12 5.94 -6.66
C GLY A 178 2.41 5.87 -8.02
N ALA A 179 1.13 6.16 -8.08
CA ALA A 179 0.40 6.19 -9.34
C ALA A 179 0.42 7.55 -10.06
N HIS A 180 0.94 8.63 -9.45
CA HIS A 180 0.76 10.00 -9.97
C HIS A 180 1.29 10.21 -11.37
N HIS A 181 2.54 9.82 -11.63
CA HIS A 181 3.19 9.97 -12.93
C HIS A 181 3.24 8.66 -13.73
N PHE A 182 2.57 7.61 -13.25
CA PHE A 182 2.50 6.34 -13.97
C PHE A 182 1.79 6.50 -15.31
N ASP A 183 2.48 6.18 -16.38
CA ASP A 183 1.98 6.25 -17.75
C ASP A 183 1.30 4.91 -18.13
N VAL A 184 -0.03 4.88 -17.96
CA VAL A 184 -0.86 3.70 -18.24
C VAL A 184 -0.84 3.34 -19.72
N GLU A 185 -0.81 4.32 -20.63
CA GLU A 185 -0.79 4.08 -22.06
C GLU A 185 0.56 3.44 -22.48
N LYS A 186 1.67 3.95 -21.97
CA LYS A 186 3.00 3.38 -22.17
C LYS A 186 3.13 1.98 -21.54
N PHE A 187 2.54 1.78 -20.39
CA PHE A 187 2.51 0.45 -19.75
C PHE A 187 1.78 -0.56 -20.63
N GLY A 188 0.64 -0.20 -21.23
CA GLY A 188 0.00 -0.92 -22.32
C GLY A 188 -0.57 -2.29 -21.95
N ALA A 189 -0.82 -2.59 -20.68
CA ALA A 189 -1.53 -3.79 -20.25
C ALA A 189 -3.04 -3.58 -20.24
N GLU A 190 -3.83 -4.62 -20.52
CA GLU A 190 -5.28 -4.59 -20.42
C GLU A 190 -5.75 -4.54 -18.96
N TRP A 191 -5.02 -5.22 -18.08
CA TRP A 191 -5.12 -5.14 -16.62
C TRP A 191 -3.78 -5.49 -15.98
N ALA A 192 -3.64 -5.21 -14.70
CA ALA A 192 -2.46 -5.58 -13.94
C ALA A 192 -2.84 -6.08 -12.54
N TYR A 193 -1.83 -6.54 -11.80
CA TYR A 193 -1.92 -6.86 -10.38
C TYR A 193 -0.77 -6.16 -9.66
N THR A 194 -1.05 -5.48 -8.55
CA THR A 194 -0.02 -5.09 -7.60
C THR A 194 0.34 -6.29 -6.72
N MET A 195 1.63 -6.57 -6.55
CA MET A 195 2.14 -7.64 -5.67
C MET A 195 2.51 -7.04 -4.32
N ASP A 196 1.52 -6.51 -3.61
CA ASP A 196 1.69 -5.61 -2.46
C ASP A 196 0.78 -6.00 -1.27
N GLY A 197 0.16 -7.17 -1.34
CA GLY A 197 -0.64 -7.72 -0.25
C GLY A 197 0.21 -8.43 0.82
N GLY A 198 -0.34 -8.55 2.01
CA GLY A 198 0.33 -9.15 3.17
C GLY A 198 0.22 -10.66 3.23
N TYR A 199 -0.75 -11.13 4.00
CA TYR A 199 -0.90 -12.55 4.33
C TYR A 199 -1.10 -13.43 3.08
N PRO A 200 -0.46 -14.62 3.03
CA PRO A 200 -0.58 -15.53 1.88
C PRO A 200 -2.02 -15.89 1.52
N GLY A 201 -2.43 -15.52 0.32
CA GLY A 201 -3.78 -15.74 -0.20
C GLY A 201 -4.64 -14.48 -0.26
N GLU A 202 -4.21 -13.37 0.28
CA GLU A 202 -4.92 -12.09 0.14
C GLU A 202 -5.07 -11.72 -1.34
N LEU A 203 -6.31 -11.43 -1.71
CA LEU A 203 -6.71 -10.95 -3.01
C LEU A 203 -7.72 -9.83 -2.79
N GLU A 204 -7.34 -8.63 -3.17
CA GLU A 204 -8.04 -7.43 -2.75
C GLU A 204 -8.40 -6.60 -3.97
N PHE A 205 -9.68 -6.34 -4.15
CA PHE A 205 -10.22 -5.50 -5.22
C PHE A 205 -11.18 -4.43 -4.69
N GLU A 206 -11.18 -4.25 -3.38
CA GLU A 206 -11.90 -3.21 -2.66
C GLU A 206 -10.97 -2.50 -1.69
N ASN A 207 -11.08 -1.20 -1.61
CA ASN A 207 -10.37 -0.35 -0.67
C ASN A 207 -11.28 0.77 -0.16
N PHE A 208 -10.86 1.53 0.81
CA PHE A 208 -11.62 2.72 1.23
C PHE A 208 -11.74 3.75 0.11
N ASN A 209 -12.87 4.50 0.10
CA ASN A 209 -12.86 5.86 -0.39
C ASN A 209 -12.26 6.74 0.71
N ALA A 210 -11.44 7.71 0.35
CA ALA A 210 -10.61 8.46 1.26
C ALA A 210 -10.66 9.96 1.01
N ALA A 211 -10.80 10.73 2.09
CA ALA A 211 -10.62 12.18 2.07
C ALA A 211 -9.88 12.65 3.32
N SER A 212 -9.20 13.78 3.19
CA SER A 212 -8.75 14.59 4.31
C SER A 212 -9.72 15.76 4.52
N ALA A 213 -9.98 16.11 5.79
CA ALA A 213 -10.78 17.28 6.13
C ALA A 213 -10.02 18.14 7.13
N LYS A 214 -9.82 19.42 6.77
CA LYS A 214 -9.16 20.41 7.61
C LYS A 214 -10.18 21.45 8.06
N ILE A 215 -10.45 21.50 9.37
CA ILE A 215 -11.38 22.44 9.96
C ILE A 215 -10.60 23.51 10.73
N THR A 216 -10.76 24.75 10.36
CA THR A 216 -10.12 25.89 11.01
C THR A 216 -11.14 26.70 11.79
N PHE A 217 -10.84 26.93 13.06
CA PHE A 217 -11.65 27.75 13.97
C PHE A 217 -10.89 29.03 14.26
N THR A 218 -11.58 30.18 14.12
CA THR A 218 -11.07 31.50 14.42
C THR A 218 -11.70 32.02 15.69
N GLY A 219 -10.87 32.41 16.65
CA GLY A 219 -11.27 32.95 17.92
C GLY A 219 -11.04 34.45 18.02
N LEU A 220 -11.28 35.00 19.22
CA LEU A 220 -11.01 36.40 19.60
C LEU A 220 -10.39 36.41 21.00
N ASN A 221 -9.12 36.76 21.07
CA ASN A 221 -8.42 36.83 22.33
C ASN A 221 -8.57 38.24 22.98
N VAL A 222 -8.76 38.27 24.29
CA VAL A 222 -8.69 39.43 25.13
C VAL A 222 -8.11 39.05 26.49
N HIS A 223 -7.71 40.03 27.28
CA HIS A 223 -7.20 39.77 28.65
C HIS A 223 -8.22 38.93 29.46
N PRO A 224 -7.83 37.80 30.06
CA PRO A 224 -8.76 36.90 30.75
C PRO A 224 -9.66 37.54 31.78
N GLY A 225 -9.16 38.49 32.55
CA GLY A 225 -9.95 39.25 33.53
C GLY A 225 -11.05 40.13 32.94
N MET A 226 -11.03 40.34 31.60
CA MET A 226 -12.00 41.17 30.86
C MET A 226 -12.74 40.38 29.81
N ALA A 227 -12.63 39.05 29.83
CA ALA A 227 -13.05 38.16 28.76
C ALA A 227 -14.58 37.94 28.66
N LYS A 228 -15.33 38.21 29.74
CA LYS A 228 -16.77 37.97 29.77
C LYS A 228 -17.49 38.71 28.63
N HIS A 229 -18.24 37.96 27.81
CA HIS A 229 -18.99 38.45 26.63
C HIS A 229 -18.09 39.10 25.52
N LYS A 230 -16.78 38.81 25.52
CA LYS A 230 -15.84 39.37 24.53
C LYS A 230 -14.97 38.28 23.91
N MET A 231 -14.39 37.40 24.75
CA MET A 231 -13.48 36.34 24.25
C MET A 231 -14.27 35.26 23.57
N LEU A 232 -13.76 34.82 22.40
CA LEU A 232 -14.10 33.56 21.76
C LEU A 232 -12.84 32.70 21.74
N ASN A 233 -12.81 31.65 22.53
CA ASN A 233 -11.67 30.73 22.56
C ASN A 233 -11.86 29.65 21.52
N SER A 234 -11.07 29.68 20.43
CA SER A 234 -11.17 28.74 19.31
C SER A 234 -10.91 27.29 19.72
N ILE A 235 -10.06 27.03 20.75
CA ILE A 235 -9.83 25.66 21.27
C ILE A 235 -11.12 25.07 21.84
N ARG A 236 -11.91 25.86 22.56
CA ARG A 236 -13.17 25.41 23.14
C ARG A 236 -14.21 25.12 22.07
N VAL A 237 -14.26 25.94 21.02
CA VAL A 237 -15.16 25.74 19.88
C VAL A 237 -14.75 24.49 19.10
N ALA A 238 -13.46 24.32 18.85
CA ALA A 238 -12.94 23.12 18.20
C ALA A 238 -13.24 21.83 18.99
N ASN A 239 -13.09 21.88 20.32
CA ASN A 239 -13.46 20.76 21.18
C ASN A 239 -14.97 20.46 21.13
N GLN A 240 -15.81 21.50 21.08
CA GLN A 240 -17.27 21.35 20.91
C GLN A 240 -17.60 20.67 19.56
N PHE A 241 -16.91 21.05 18.49
CA PHE A 241 -17.02 20.38 17.19
C PHE A 241 -16.61 18.91 17.28
N ALA A 242 -15.42 18.63 17.86
CA ALA A 242 -14.86 17.28 17.92
C ALA A 242 -15.78 16.29 18.65
N VAL A 243 -16.45 16.72 19.73
CA VAL A 243 -17.39 15.85 20.48
C VAL A 243 -18.73 15.64 19.78
N MET A 244 -19.03 16.35 18.69
CA MET A 244 -20.21 16.11 17.88
C MET A 244 -20.00 14.97 16.88
N ILE A 245 -18.77 14.58 16.59
CA ILE A 245 -18.45 13.42 15.75
C ILE A 245 -18.89 12.14 16.49
N PRO A 246 -19.50 11.17 15.80
CA PRO A 246 -19.94 9.93 16.43
C PRO A 246 -18.79 9.19 17.13
N ARG A 247 -18.93 8.96 18.43
CA ARG A 247 -17.88 8.42 19.30
C ARG A 247 -17.33 7.04 18.84
N TRP A 248 -18.21 6.23 18.23
CA TRP A 248 -17.89 4.85 17.86
C TRP A 248 -17.49 4.70 16.39
N GLU A 249 -17.44 5.79 15.63
CA GLU A 249 -17.02 5.81 14.24
C GLU A 249 -15.57 6.30 14.13
N THR A 250 -14.67 5.64 14.84
CA THR A 250 -13.22 5.91 14.86
C THR A 250 -12.45 4.63 14.55
N PRO A 251 -11.20 4.67 14.11
CA PRO A 251 -10.42 3.48 13.74
C PRO A 251 -10.38 2.42 14.84
N GLU A 252 -10.25 2.83 16.10
CA GLU A 252 -10.19 1.96 17.26
C GLU A 252 -11.53 1.25 17.62
N HIS A 253 -12.62 1.60 16.92
CA HIS A 253 -13.96 1.06 17.17
C HIS A 253 -14.60 0.44 15.93
N THR A 254 -13.88 0.37 14.81
CA THR A 254 -14.45 -0.08 13.53
C THR A 254 -13.59 -1.17 12.89
N GLU A 255 -14.25 -2.11 12.20
CA GLU A 255 -13.61 -3.23 11.50
C GLU A 255 -14.28 -3.52 10.15
N GLY A 256 -13.67 -4.39 9.34
CA GLY A 256 -14.21 -4.83 8.05
C GLY A 256 -14.61 -3.64 7.16
N TYR A 257 -15.87 -3.58 6.77
CA TYR A 257 -16.43 -2.55 5.88
C TYR A 257 -16.87 -1.26 6.58
N GLU A 258 -16.68 -1.16 7.90
CA GLU A 258 -17.11 0.01 8.66
C GLU A 258 -16.19 1.20 8.40
N GLY A 259 -16.79 2.33 8.03
CA GLY A 259 -16.09 3.58 7.81
C GLY A 259 -15.90 4.38 9.10
N PHE A 260 -15.02 5.37 9.07
CA PHE A 260 -14.66 6.15 10.27
C PHE A 260 -14.27 7.60 9.96
N TYR A 261 -14.23 8.39 11.03
CA TYR A 261 -13.54 9.68 11.13
C TYR A 261 -12.34 9.52 12.07
N HIS A 262 -11.15 9.84 11.61
CA HIS A 262 -9.94 9.79 12.42
C HIS A 262 -9.35 11.18 12.62
N LEU A 263 -9.41 11.69 13.84
CA LEU A 263 -8.78 12.95 14.21
C LEU A 263 -7.28 12.73 14.38
N ILE A 264 -6.48 13.20 13.42
CA ILE A 264 -5.02 13.02 13.41
C ILE A 264 -4.25 14.26 13.86
N GLY A 265 -4.91 15.42 13.94
CA GLY A 265 -4.28 16.66 14.38
C GLY A 265 -5.27 17.55 15.11
N PHE A 266 -4.81 18.12 16.25
CA PHE A 266 -5.52 19.12 17.05
C PHE A 266 -4.50 20.14 17.52
N GLU A 267 -4.36 21.24 16.78
CA GLU A 267 -3.39 22.29 17.07
C GLU A 267 -4.10 23.61 17.29
N GLY A 268 -3.78 24.32 18.37
CA GLY A 268 -4.52 25.54 18.60
C GLY A 268 -4.02 26.50 19.67
N THR A 269 -4.45 27.75 19.52
CA THR A 269 -4.37 28.83 20.46
C THR A 269 -5.76 29.41 20.70
N VAL A 270 -5.89 30.47 21.56
CA VAL A 270 -7.18 31.16 21.73
C VAL A 270 -7.71 31.74 20.42
N GLU A 271 -6.82 32.21 19.53
CA GLU A 271 -7.19 32.91 18.30
C GLU A 271 -7.40 32.00 17.09
N LYS A 272 -6.72 30.85 17.05
CA LYS A 272 -6.82 29.91 15.92
C LYS A 272 -6.60 28.49 16.40
N THR A 273 -7.50 27.60 15.99
CA THR A 273 -7.36 26.15 16.17
C THR A 273 -7.63 25.44 14.85
N VAL A 274 -6.86 24.39 14.55
CA VAL A 274 -7.00 23.56 13.37
C VAL A 274 -7.20 22.12 13.82
N LEU A 275 -8.25 21.49 13.31
CA LEU A 275 -8.46 20.04 13.38
C LEU A 275 -8.19 19.43 12.03
N THR A 276 -7.47 18.30 11.99
CA THR A 276 -7.25 17.52 10.79
C THR A 276 -7.85 16.13 10.97
N TYR A 277 -8.76 15.76 10.07
CA TYR A 277 -9.41 14.47 10.03
C TYR A 277 -9.05 13.70 8.77
N ILE A 278 -8.95 12.38 8.91
CA ILE A 278 -9.04 11.41 7.83
C ILE A 278 -10.47 10.86 7.82
N VAL A 279 -11.11 10.82 6.65
CA VAL A 279 -12.46 10.27 6.45
C VAL A 279 -12.35 9.06 5.55
N ARG A 280 -12.92 7.93 5.98
CA ARG A 280 -12.87 6.66 5.27
C ARG A 280 -14.23 5.99 5.25
N ASP A 281 -14.61 5.40 4.11
CA ASP A 281 -15.73 4.47 3.99
C ASP A 281 -15.59 3.64 2.70
N HIS A 282 -15.93 2.36 2.72
CA HIS A 282 -15.92 1.53 1.51
C HIS A 282 -17.07 1.88 0.57
N ASP A 283 -18.24 2.22 1.14
CA ASP A 283 -19.42 2.63 0.37
C ASP A 283 -19.30 4.09 -0.06
N ARG A 284 -19.42 4.35 -1.37
CA ARG A 284 -19.31 5.69 -1.95
C ARG A 284 -20.38 6.65 -1.42
N ALA A 285 -21.61 6.18 -1.27
CA ALA A 285 -22.72 7.03 -0.82
C ALA A 285 -22.57 7.40 0.67
N ARG A 286 -22.09 6.46 1.50
CA ARG A 286 -21.76 6.71 2.91
C ARG A 286 -20.56 7.65 3.02
N PHE A 287 -19.52 7.44 2.24
CA PHE A 287 -18.37 8.33 2.19
C PHE A 287 -18.79 9.79 1.90
N GLU A 288 -19.59 10.00 0.86
CA GLU A 288 -20.13 11.32 0.54
C GLU A 288 -21.03 11.87 1.67
N SER A 289 -21.76 10.99 2.36
CA SER A 289 -22.57 11.39 3.52
C SER A 289 -21.69 11.85 4.69
N ARG A 290 -20.56 11.18 4.94
CA ARG A 290 -19.60 11.55 6.00
C ARG A 290 -19.02 12.95 5.75
N LYS A 291 -18.65 13.25 4.50
CA LYS A 291 -18.15 14.59 4.14
C LYS A 291 -19.21 15.68 4.39
N ARG A 292 -20.45 15.44 3.94
CA ARG A 292 -21.57 16.37 4.19
C ARG A 292 -21.87 16.54 5.68
N GLU A 293 -21.70 15.50 6.49
CA GLU A 293 -21.88 15.61 7.94
C GLU A 293 -20.86 16.57 8.55
N LEU A 294 -19.57 16.51 8.19
CA LEU A 294 -18.56 17.45 8.64
C LEU A 294 -18.90 18.90 8.23
N GLU A 295 -19.36 19.10 6.99
CA GLU A 295 -19.81 20.41 6.51
C GLU A 295 -21.03 20.91 7.32
N HIS A 296 -21.99 20.02 7.60
CA HIS A 296 -23.15 20.33 8.42
C HIS A 296 -22.78 20.72 9.84
N LEU A 297 -21.85 20.00 10.48
CA LEU A 297 -21.35 20.30 11.80
C LEU A 297 -20.60 21.66 11.84
N CYS A 298 -19.82 21.96 10.79
CA CYS A 298 -19.19 23.26 10.64
C CYS A 298 -20.22 24.39 10.52
N HIS A 299 -21.27 24.19 9.73
CA HIS A 299 -22.39 25.13 9.65
C HIS A 299 -23.11 25.33 10.99
N LYS A 300 -23.36 24.24 11.72
CA LYS A 300 -23.97 24.27 13.06
C LYS A 300 -23.15 25.10 14.03
N VAL A 301 -21.82 24.95 14.05
CA VAL A 301 -20.92 25.78 14.84
C VAL A 301 -21.04 27.26 14.46
N ASN A 302 -21.10 27.57 13.16
CA ASN A 302 -21.26 28.94 12.68
C ASN A 302 -22.63 29.58 13.01
N THR A 303 -23.65 28.74 13.29
CA THR A 303 -24.94 29.24 13.78
C THR A 303 -24.82 29.78 15.21
N GLU A 304 -24.00 29.13 16.03
CA GLU A 304 -23.75 29.58 17.42
C GLU A 304 -22.68 30.65 17.48
N PHE A 305 -21.61 30.53 16.69
CA PHE A 305 -20.45 31.43 16.61
C PHE A 305 -20.24 31.90 15.17
N PRO A 306 -20.89 33.00 14.73
CA PRO A 306 -20.90 33.41 13.34
C PRO A 306 -19.51 33.59 12.73
N ASN A 307 -19.26 32.92 11.57
CA ASN A 307 -18.01 32.97 10.81
C ASN A 307 -16.77 32.47 11.59
N CYS A 308 -16.97 31.67 12.63
CA CYS A 308 -15.88 31.12 13.42
C CYS A 308 -15.20 29.93 12.76
N ALA A 309 -15.94 29.08 12.04
CA ALA A 309 -15.43 27.83 11.49
C ALA A 309 -15.42 27.81 9.95
N SER A 310 -14.35 27.27 9.38
CA SER A 310 -14.25 26.94 7.95
C SER A 310 -13.75 25.51 7.78
N ILE A 311 -14.17 24.85 6.71
CA ILE A 311 -13.78 23.48 6.37
C ILE A 311 -13.24 23.40 4.96
N GLU A 312 -12.17 22.64 4.78
CA GLU A 312 -11.61 22.26 3.49
C GLU A 312 -11.55 20.71 3.45
N ILE A 313 -12.21 20.13 2.45
CA ILE A 313 -12.21 18.67 2.24
C ILE A 313 -11.52 18.39 0.91
N LYS A 314 -10.59 17.41 0.91
CA LYS A 314 -9.87 16.95 -0.28
C LYS A 314 -10.02 15.44 -0.39
N ASP A 315 -10.61 14.98 -1.49
CA ASP A 315 -10.62 13.57 -1.83
C ASP A 315 -9.20 13.13 -2.20
N GLN A 316 -8.80 11.93 -1.74
CA GLN A 316 -7.47 11.37 -1.93
C GLN A 316 -7.50 10.25 -2.96
N TYR A 317 -8.37 9.27 -2.74
CA TYR A 317 -8.58 8.12 -3.63
C TYR A 317 -9.99 7.54 -3.42
N TYR A 318 -10.36 6.62 -4.31
CA TYR A 318 -11.67 5.98 -4.29
C TYR A 318 -11.55 4.46 -4.28
N ASN A 319 -12.64 3.77 -3.91
CA ASN A 319 -12.70 2.32 -3.92
C ASN A 319 -12.58 1.78 -5.35
N MET A 320 -11.53 0.99 -5.63
CA MET A 320 -11.26 0.41 -6.95
C MET A 320 -12.34 -0.58 -7.40
N ARG A 321 -13.17 -1.08 -6.50
CA ARG A 321 -14.30 -1.97 -6.84
C ARG A 321 -15.12 -1.44 -8.02
N GLU A 322 -15.38 -0.12 -8.07
CA GLU A 322 -16.14 0.51 -9.16
C GLU A 322 -15.51 0.23 -10.55
N LYS A 323 -14.20 -0.01 -10.60
CA LYS A 323 -13.42 -0.27 -11.81
C LYS A 323 -13.18 -1.74 -12.07
N ILE A 324 -13.17 -2.55 -11.01
CA ILE A 324 -12.93 -3.99 -11.11
C ILE A 324 -14.23 -4.78 -11.37
N GLU A 325 -15.36 -4.39 -10.80
CA GLU A 325 -16.65 -5.08 -11.03
C GLU A 325 -17.02 -5.32 -12.52
N PRO A 326 -16.75 -4.38 -13.45
CA PRO A 326 -17.02 -4.64 -14.87
C PRO A 326 -16.14 -5.72 -15.50
N VAL A 327 -15.03 -6.10 -14.86
CA VAL A 327 -13.99 -7.01 -15.37
C VAL A 327 -13.65 -8.12 -14.37
N MET A 328 -14.62 -8.63 -13.63
CA MET A 328 -14.43 -9.61 -12.54
C MET A 328 -13.68 -10.88 -12.94
N HIS A 329 -13.59 -11.20 -14.24
CA HIS A 329 -12.79 -12.32 -14.73
C HIS A 329 -11.32 -12.26 -14.29
N ILE A 330 -10.76 -11.03 -14.06
CA ILE A 330 -9.39 -10.89 -13.58
C ILE A 330 -9.23 -11.39 -12.13
N ILE A 331 -10.27 -11.25 -11.31
CA ILE A 331 -10.32 -11.80 -9.95
C ILE A 331 -10.46 -13.32 -10.00
N GLU A 332 -11.34 -13.85 -10.85
CA GLU A 332 -11.52 -15.29 -11.05
C GLU A 332 -10.24 -15.97 -11.52
N VAL A 333 -9.48 -15.32 -12.42
CA VAL A 333 -8.14 -15.78 -12.87
C VAL A 333 -7.17 -15.84 -11.69
N ALA A 334 -7.10 -14.78 -10.87
CA ALA A 334 -6.22 -14.73 -9.71
C ALA A 334 -6.58 -15.81 -8.66
N GLU A 335 -7.87 -15.98 -8.34
CA GLU A 335 -8.32 -17.05 -7.43
C GLU A 335 -7.96 -18.45 -7.93
N LYS A 336 -8.13 -18.71 -9.24
CA LYS A 336 -7.78 -19.98 -9.85
C LYS A 336 -6.27 -20.22 -9.82
N ALA A 337 -5.49 -19.18 -10.11
CA ALA A 337 -4.03 -19.22 -10.07
C ALA A 337 -3.50 -19.50 -8.66
N MET A 338 -4.05 -18.84 -7.63
CA MET A 338 -3.71 -19.11 -6.24
C MET A 338 -3.96 -20.56 -5.85
N LYS A 339 -5.14 -21.11 -6.22
CA LYS A 339 -5.47 -22.52 -5.98
C LYS A 339 -4.49 -23.46 -6.65
N ASN A 340 -4.06 -23.16 -7.89
CA ASN A 340 -3.03 -23.92 -8.61
C ASN A 340 -1.64 -23.82 -7.96
N ALA A 341 -1.36 -22.73 -7.25
CA ALA A 341 -0.13 -22.51 -6.49
C ALA A 341 -0.21 -23.04 -5.03
N ASP A 342 -1.20 -23.87 -4.72
CA ASP A 342 -1.46 -24.40 -3.36
C ASP A 342 -1.69 -23.27 -2.31
N VAL A 343 -2.41 -22.23 -2.73
CA VAL A 343 -2.82 -21.11 -1.88
C VAL A 343 -4.33 -21.04 -1.84
N THR A 344 -4.90 -20.88 -0.65
CA THR A 344 -6.33 -20.62 -0.50
C THR A 344 -6.58 -19.12 -0.65
N PRO A 345 -7.38 -18.67 -1.64
CA PRO A 345 -7.69 -17.26 -1.80
C PRO A 345 -8.46 -16.71 -0.59
N ILE A 346 -8.09 -15.53 -0.14
CA ILE A 346 -8.74 -14.76 0.92
C ILE A 346 -9.14 -13.43 0.30
N VAL A 347 -10.39 -13.35 -0.15
CA VAL A 347 -10.91 -12.12 -0.75
C VAL A 347 -11.45 -11.22 0.35
N GLN A 348 -10.79 -10.09 0.55
CA GLN A 348 -11.15 -9.12 1.59
C GLN A 348 -10.88 -7.68 1.14
N PRO A 349 -11.53 -6.67 1.77
CA PRO A 349 -11.26 -5.28 1.45
C PRO A 349 -10.01 -4.77 2.18
N ILE A 350 -9.25 -3.91 1.51
CA ILE A 350 -8.16 -3.14 2.13
C ILE A 350 -8.77 -2.01 2.98
N ARG A 351 -8.32 -1.87 4.22
CA ARG A 351 -8.68 -0.73 5.08
C ARG A 351 -7.71 0.46 4.92
N GLY A 352 -7.20 0.67 3.74
CA GLY A 352 -6.26 1.71 3.34
C GLY A 352 -6.46 2.09 1.89
N GLY A 353 -5.40 2.59 1.27
CA GLY A 353 -5.24 2.82 -0.17
C GLY A 353 -4.13 1.92 -0.71
N THR A 354 -3.98 1.90 -2.02
CA THR A 354 -2.92 1.20 -2.75
C THR A 354 -2.76 1.86 -4.12
N ASP A 355 -1.61 1.72 -4.74
CA ASP A 355 -1.38 2.16 -6.12
C ASP A 355 -2.39 1.53 -7.08
N GLY A 356 -2.75 0.25 -6.87
CA GLY A 356 -3.76 -0.44 -7.67
C GLY A 356 -5.11 0.27 -7.70
N ALA A 357 -5.52 0.90 -6.60
CA ALA A 357 -6.73 1.69 -6.56
C ALA A 357 -6.64 2.92 -7.47
N GLN A 358 -5.54 3.68 -7.39
CA GLN A 358 -5.35 4.86 -8.21
C GLN A 358 -5.17 4.50 -9.70
N LEU A 359 -4.42 3.44 -10.01
CA LEU A 359 -4.22 2.93 -11.37
C LEU A 359 -5.54 2.48 -12.00
N SER A 360 -6.42 1.85 -11.22
CA SER A 360 -7.76 1.44 -11.68
C SER A 360 -8.58 2.65 -12.14
N PHE A 361 -8.51 3.78 -11.44
CA PHE A 361 -9.17 5.03 -11.85
C PHE A 361 -8.47 5.74 -13.01
N LYS A 362 -7.19 5.44 -13.29
CA LYS A 362 -6.47 5.90 -14.49
C LYS A 362 -6.75 5.04 -15.72
N GLY A 363 -7.56 3.99 -15.60
CA GLY A 363 -7.97 3.12 -16.70
C GLY A 363 -7.23 1.78 -16.79
N LEU A 364 -6.43 1.42 -15.80
CA LEU A 364 -5.77 0.14 -15.69
C LEU A 364 -6.38 -0.64 -14.51
N PRO A 365 -7.37 -1.53 -14.70
CA PRO A 365 -7.88 -2.37 -13.62
C PRO A 365 -6.75 -3.12 -12.94
N CYS A 366 -6.55 -2.90 -11.62
CA CYS A 366 -5.36 -3.39 -10.93
C CYS A 366 -5.68 -3.80 -9.49
N PRO A 367 -6.21 -5.02 -9.27
CA PRO A 367 -6.38 -5.58 -7.93
C PRO A 367 -5.04 -5.92 -7.30
N ASN A 368 -5.03 -6.07 -5.97
CA ASN A 368 -3.87 -6.38 -5.18
C ASN A 368 -3.80 -7.88 -4.85
N ILE A 369 -2.60 -8.46 -4.93
CA ILE A 369 -2.30 -9.86 -4.59
C ILE A 369 -1.21 -9.88 -3.51
N PHE A 370 -1.25 -10.87 -2.62
CA PHE A 370 -0.28 -11.06 -1.56
C PHE A 370 1.17 -11.16 -2.08
N ALA A 371 2.10 -10.54 -1.36
CA ALA A 371 3.54 -10.73 -1.44
C ALA A 371 4.11 -11.47 -0.21
N GLY A 372 3.31 -11.67 0.82
CA GLY A 372 3.65 -12.47 1.99
C GLY A 372 4.39 -11.73 3.10
N GLY A 373 4.56 -10.41 2.98
CA GLY A 373 5.11 -9.56 4.04
C GLY A 373 4.15 -9.46 5.24
N MET A 374 4.68 -9.55 6.44
CA MET A 374 3.92 -9.51 7.68
C MET A 374 4.48 -8.45 8.62
N ASN A 375 3.64 -7.84 9.45
CA ASN A 375 4.01 -6.78 10.40
C ASN A 375 4.76 -5.61 9.74
N MET A 376 4.32 -5.23 8.56
CA MET A 376 4.89 -4.17 7.73
C MET A 376 5.11 -2.87 8.51
N HIS A 377 5.92 -1.94 7.99
CA HIS A 377 6.20 -0.60 8.54
C HIS A 377 6.91 -0.60 9.91
N GLY A 378 7.42 -1.76 10.37
CA GLY A 378 8.01 -1.83 11.71
C GLY A 378 9.16 -2.82 11.86
N ARG A 379 9.77 -2.80 13.05
CA ARG A 379 10.90 -3.67 13.43
C ARG A 379 10.57 -5.16 13.53
N TYR A 380 9.30 -5.50 13.56
CA TYR A 380 8.79 -6.87 13.65
C TYR A 380 8.37 -7.41 12.28
N GLU A 381 8.68 -6.68 11.23
CA GLU A 381 8.41 -7.08 9.86
C GLU A 381 9.17 -8.37 9.52
N TYR A 382 8.46 -9.29 8.89
CA TYR A 382 9.04 -10.54 8.39
C TYR A 382 8.33 -11.02 7.13
N VAL A 383 8.98 -11.90 6.38
CA VAL A 383 8.37 -12.60 5.24
C VAL A 383 8.80 -14.06 5.23
N SER A 384 7.88 -14.97 4.90
CA SER A 384 8.22 -16.37 4.68
C SER A 384 8.76 -16.59 3.28
N VAL A 385 9.90 -17.30 3.18
CA VAL A 385 10.48 -17.72 1.89
C VAL A 385 9.47 -18.55 1.10
N GLN A 386 8.74 -19.44 1.76
CA GLN A 386 7.73 -20.29 1.13
C GLN A 386 6.49 -19.50 0.68
N ALA A 387 6.14 -18.43 1.40
CA ALA A 387 5.09 -17.51 0.99
C ALA A 387 5.48 -16.76 -0.31
N MET A 388 6.68 -16.20 -0.37
CA MET A 388 7.22 -15.57 -1.58
C MET A 388 7.26 -16.55 -2.77
N GLU A 389 7.67 -17.83 -2.55
CA GLU A 389 7.66 -18.84 -3.60
C GLU A 389 6.25 -19.10 -4.13
N LYS A 390 5.24 -19.08 -3.26
CA LYS A 390 3.83 -19.23 -3.65
C LYS A 390 3.31 -18.01 -4.41
N ALA A 391 3.68 -16.80 -4.01
CA ALA A 391 3.34 -15.57 -4.72
C ALA A 391 3.95 -15.57 -6.13
N MET A 392 5.24 -15.88 -6.26
CA MET A 392 5.89 -16.08 -7.56
C MET A 392 5.17 -17.12 -8.43
N ARG A 393 4.77 -18.28 -7.86
CA ARG A 393 4.02 -19.30 -8.58
C ARG A 393 2.64 -18.81 -9.00
N THR A 394 1.99 -18.00 -8.18
CA THR A 394 0.70 -17.38 -8.51
C THR A 394 0.83 -16.50 -9.76
N ILE A 395 1.88 -15.70 -9.88
CA ILE A 395 2.18 -14.93 -11.11
C ILE A 395 2.28 -15.86 -12.32
N VAL A 396 3.04 -16.95 -12.20
CA VAL A 396 3.22 -17.94 -13.29
C VAL A 396 1.88 -18.56 -13.68
N GLU A 397 1.06 -18.96 -12.71
CA GLU A 397 -0.24 -19.59 -12.97
C GLU A 397 -1.25 -18.60 -13.58
N ILE A 398 -1.24 -17.32 -13.19
CA ILE A 398 -2.05 -16.27 -13.85
C ILE A 398 -1.73 -16.24 -15.34
N CYS A 399 -0.46 -16.12 -15.70
CA CYS A 399 -0.04 -16.03 -17.11
C CYS A 399 -0.43 -17.29 -17.91
N LYS A 400 -0.29 -18.49 -17.31
CA LYS A 400 -0.71 -19.77 -17.93
C LYS A 400 -2.21 -19.83 -18.16
N ILE A 401 -3.01 -19.39 -17.18
CA ILE A 401 -4.47 -19.38 -17.30
C ILE A 401 -4.88 -18.42 -18.42
N VAL A 402 -4.35 -17.21 -18.43
CA VAL A 402 -4.67 -16.19 -19.44
C VAL A 402 -4.32 -16.69 -20.85
N GLU A 403 -3.18 -17.37 -21.04
CA GLU A 403 -2.82 -17.97 -22.33
C GLU A 403 -3.74 -19.13 -22.71
N SER A 404 -4.12 -19.96 -21.74
CA SER A 404 -4.96 -21.12 -22.00
C SER A 404 -6.41 -20.78 -22.36
N GLU A 405 -6.90 -19.62 -21.91
CA GLU A 405 -8.26 -19.13 -22.13
C GLU A 405 -8.36 -18.21 -23.37
N ALA A 406 -7.24 -17.84 -24.00
CA ALA A 406 -7.14 -17.06 -25.24
C ALA A 406 -7.26 -17.98 -26.54
#